data_af9bfea5b3f3cf87934c3c74c83b4216
#
_entry.id   af9bfea5b3f3cf87934c3c74c83b4216
#
_cell.length_a   1.000
_cell.length_b   1.000
_cell.length_c   1.000
_cell.angle_alpha   90.00
_cell.angle_beta   90.00
_cell.angle_gamma   90.00
#
_symmetry.space_group_name_H-M   'P 1'
#
loop_
_entity.id
_entity.type
_entity.pdbx_description
1 polymer ?
#
loop_
_entity_poly.entity_id
_entity_poly.type
_entity_poly.pdbx_seq_one_letter_code
_entity_poly.pdbx_strand_id
1 'polypeptide(L)'
;MCGVQVDAEWRSDLKWERVAPHVNFSAASVLDIGCGNGYYGWRMLGAGANRVMGLEPYPLYNMQHAIFKHYATDLPNHVIPAKDRVLEYFRNAAPREQSLFDVVLSMGVFYHSKDPIGHLESIRRALRSGGTAVLETLVIDGDENSVLVPRDRYAKMRNVWLIPSTQMLERLLRRAGFREVDVVDVTRTTPYEQRRTDWMRFESLENFLDADSPRTTVEGYPAPTRAVLIAR
;
A
#
# COMPACT_ATOMS: atom_id res chain seq x y z
N MET A 1 -13.07 -14.19 6.07
CA MET A 1 -13.49 -13.93 4.69
C MET A 1 -14.53 -14.97 4.33
N CYS A 2 -15.68 -14.59 3.80
CA CYS A 2 -16.82 -15.49 3.56
C CYS A 2 -17.18 -16.38 4.78
N GLY A 3 -17.16 -15.82 5.98
CA GLY A 3 -17.40 -16.54 7.24
C GLY A 3 -16.19 -17.34 7.77
N VAL A 4 -15.11 -17.46 7.01
CA VAL A 4 -13.88 -18.12 7.45
C VAL A 4 -12.94 -17.12 8.09
N GLN A 5 -12.50 -17.42 9.32
CA GLN A 5 -11.45 -16.66 9.97
C GLN A 5 -10.10 -17.10 9.41
N VAL A 6 -9.33 -16.14 8.91
CA VAL A 6 -7.95 -16.38 8.44
C VAL A 6 -7.00 -15.77 9.47
N ASP A 7 -6.25 -16.61 10.15
CA ASP A 7 -5.22 -16.17 11.09
C ASP A 7 -3.95 -15.81 10.31
N ALA A 8 -3.80 -14.51 10.01
CA ALA A 8 -2.70 -13.98 9.19
C ALA A 8 -1.71 -13.18 10.05
N GLU A 9 -0.48 -13.06 9.56
CA GLU A 9 0.55 -12.22 10.17
C GLU A 9 0.06 -10.78 10.36
N TRP A 10 -0.49 -10.20 9.30
CA TRP A 10 -0.97 -8.82 9.33
C TRP A 10 -2.46 -8.74 9.67
N ARG A 11 -2.77 -7.92 10.66
CA ARG A 11 -4.11 -7.46 10.96
C ARG A 11 -4.50 -6.37 9.95
N SER A 12 -4.77 -6.81 8.71
CA SER A 12 -5.12 -5.92 7.60
C SER A 12 -6.42 -5.16 7.81
N ASP A 13 -7.28 -5.62 8.71
CA ASP A 13 -8.46 -4.93 9.19
C ASP A 13 -8.11 -3.59 9.87
N LEU A 14 -7.07 -3.54 10.69
CA LEU A 14 -6.62 -2.31 11.35
C LEU A 14 -6.16 -1.25 10.34
N LYS A 15 -5.42 -1.66 9.30
CA LYS A 15 -5.05 -0.73 8.22
C LYS A 15 -6.28 -0.25 7.45
N TRP A 16 -7.24 -1.14 7.18
CA TRP A 16 -8.50 -0.75 6.54
C TRP A 16 -9.27 0.30 7.35
N GLU A 17 -9.34 0.14 8.66
CA GLU A 17 -10.01 1.08 9.56
C GLU A 17 -9.38 2.47 9.55
N ARG A 18 -8.06 2.58 9.31
CA ARG A 18 -7.36 3.86 9.16
C ARG A 18 -7.58 4.52 7.79
N VAL A 19 -7.93 3.74 6.76
CA VAL A 19 -8.11 4.24 5.39
C VAL A 19 -9.58 4.53 5.06
N ALA A 20 -10.47 3.60 5.38
CA ALA A 20 -11.86 3.61 4.92
C ALA A 20 -12.64 4.89 5.27
N PRO A 21 -12.48 5.53 6.45
CA PRO A 21 -13.20 6.75 6.79
C PRO A 21 -12.86 7.97 5.93
N HIS A 22 -11.73 7.94 5.22
CA HIS A 22 -11.20 9.08 4.47
C HIS A 22 -11.43 8.98 2.96
N VAL A 23 -12.02 7.88 2.48
CA VAL A 23 -12.19 7.61 1.05
C VAL A 23 -13.63 7.21 0.74
N ASN A 24 -14.23 7.86 -0.24
CA ASN A 24 -15.53 7.45 -0.75
C ASN A 24 -15.34 6.39 -1.85
N PHE A 25 -15.68 5.15 -1.55
CA PHE A 25 -15.62 4.03 -2.50
C PHE A 25 -16.94 3.82 -3.27
N SER A 26 -18.02 4.51 -2.93
CA SER A 26 -19.34 4.31 -3.57
C SER A 26 -19.26 4.54 -5.08
N ALA A 27 -19.68 3.53 -5.84
CA ALA A 27 -19.65 3.52 -7.31
C ALA A 27 -18.25 3.72 -7.94
N ALA A 28 -17.17 3.63 -7.15
CA ALA A 28 -15.81 3.91 -7.62
C ALA A 28 -15.21 2.78 -8.46
N SER A 29 -14.45 3.16 -9.49
CA SER A 29 -13.47 2.31 -10.15
C SER A 29 -12.13 2.47 -9.44
N VAL A 30 -11.58 1.39 -8.90
CA VAL A 30 -10.42 1.44 -8.02
C VAL A 30 -9.23 0.68 -8.60
N LEU A 31 -8.04 1.27 -8.49
CA LEU A 31 -6.75 0.60 -8.73
C LEU A 31 -6.05 0.39 -7.39
N ASP A 32 -5.59 -0.84 -7.12
CA ASP A 32 -4.83 -1.21 -5.93
C ASP A 32 -3.44 -1.70 -6.33
N ILE A 33 -2.43 -0.87 -6.16
CA ILE A 33 -1.03 -1.16 -6.52
C ILE A 33 -0.38 -1.93 -5.37
N GLY A 34 0.16 -3.13 -5.66
CA GLY A 34 0.69 -4.03 -4.64
C GLY A 34 -0.43 -4.61 -3.77
N CYS A 35 -1.51 -5.04 -4.41
CA CYS A 35 -2.74 -5.46 -3.73
C CYS A 35 -2.60 -6.76 -2.90
N GLY A 36 -1.45 -7.43 -2.96
CA GLY A 36 -1.25 -8.72 -2.31
C GLY A 36 -2.29 -9.74 -2.77
N ASN A 37 -2.89 -10.45 -1.83
CA ASN A 37 -3.94 -11.44 -2.13
C ASN A 37 -5.33 -10.84 -2.41
N GLY A 38 -5.42 -9.52 -2.59
CA GLY A 38 -6.65 -8.82 -2.93
C GLY A 38 -7.60 -8.57 -1.75
N TYR A 39 -7.13 -8.67 -0.51
CA TYR A 39 -7.95 -8.44 0.69
C TYR A 39 -8.66 -7.09 0.66
N TYR A 40 -7.93 -6.01 0.37
CA TYR A 40 -8.52 -4.67 0.32
C TYR A 40 -9.50 -4.52 -0.83
N GLY A 41 -9.27 -5.22 -1.95
CA GLY A 41 -10.22 -5.26 -3.07
C GLY A 41 -11.60 -5.76 -2.63
N TRP A 42 -11.66 -6.81 -1.82
CA TRP A 42 -12.92 -7.30 -1.25
C TRP A 42 -13.55 -6.32 -0.27
N ARG A 43 -12.73 -5.61 0.54
CA ARG A 43 -13.22 -4.56 1.45
C ARG A 43 -13.79 -3.36 0.69
N MET A 44 -13.13 -2.93 -0.39
CA MET A 44 -13.57 -1.83 -1.25
C MET A 44 -14.88 -2.16 -1.99
N LEU A 45 -15.05 -3.38 -2.49
CA LEU A 45 -16.34 -3.83 -3.04
C LEU A 45 -17.43 -3.81 -1.97
N GLY A 46 -17.14 -4.28 -0.76
CA GLY A 46 -18.06 -4.20 0.38
C GLY A 46 -18.41 -2.77 0.79
N ALA A 47 -17.53 -1.80 0.49
CA ALA A 47 -17.78 -0.37 0.70
C ALA A 47 -18.44 0.32 -0.51
N GLY A 48 -18.90 -0.45 -1.53
CA GLY A 48 -19.68 0.05 -2.66
C GLY A 48 -18.89 0.35 -3.93
N ALA A 49 -17.61 -0.04 -4.03
CA ALA A 49 -16.88 0.11 -5.28
C ALA A 49 -17.51 -0.69 -6.42
N ASN A 50 -17.56 -0.11 -7.63
CA ASN A 50 -18.08 -0.79 -8.81
C ASN A 50 -17.15 -1.89 -9.30
N ARG A 51 -15.84 -1.64 -9.22
CA ARG A 51 -14.81 -2.60 -9.63
C ARG A 51 -13.49 -2.27 -8.95
N VAL A 52 -12.68 -3.29 -8.72
CA VAL A 52 -11.31 -3.16 -8.25
C VAL A 52 -10.39 -3.91 -9.19
N MET A 53 -9.31 -3.25 -9.60
CA MET A 53 -8.19 -3.82 -10.33
C MET A 53 -6.96 -3.77 -9.44
N GLY A 54 -6.42 -4.91 -9.08
CA GLY A 54 -5.18 -5.04 -8.33
C GLY A 54 -3.99 -5.32 -9.23
N LEU A 55 -2.84 -4.76 -8.91
CA LEU A 55 -1.56 -5.13 -9.52
C LEU A 55 -0.71 -5.82 -8.46
N GLU A 56 -0.30 -7.07 -8.70
CA GLU A 56 0.51 -7.84 -7.76
C GLU A 56 1.51 -8.72 -8.50
N PRO A 57 2.83 -8.46 -8.39
CA PRO A 57 3.83 -9.24 -9.11
C PRO A 57 4.14 -10.60 -8.50
N TYR A 58 3.79 -10.85 -7.22
CA TYR A 58 4.19 -12.06 -6.53
C TYR A 58 3.21 -13.22 -6.78
N PRO A 59 3.64 -14.33 -7.39
CA PRO A 59 2.73 -15.39 -7.83
C PRO A 59 1.92 -16.02 -6.71
N LEU A 60 2.48 -16.17 -5.49
CA LEU A 60 1.77 -16.74 -4.36
C LEU A 60 0.51 -15.96 -4.01
N TYR A 61 0.59 -14.63 -3.99
CA TYR A 61 -0.56 -13.78 -3.70
C TYR A 61 -1.60 -13.83 -4.80
N ASN A 62 -1.18 -13.93 -6.06
CA ASN A 62 -2.08 -14.15 -7.19
C ASN A 62 -2.85 -15.47 -7.05
N MET A 63 -2.18 -16.55 -6.64
CA MET A 63 -2.83 -17.84 -6.40
C MET A 63 -3.80 -17.79 -5.22
N GLN A 64 -3.43 -17.12 -4.13
CA GLN A 64 -4.34 -16.89 -2.99
C GLN A 64 -5.60 -16.13 -3.43
N HIS A 65 -5.43 -15.06 -4.22
CA HIS A 65 -6.57 -14.34 -4.80
C HIS A 65 -7.45 -15.24 -5.68
N ALA A 66 -6.84 -16.05 -6.54
CA ALA A 66 -7.55 -16.94 -7.45
C ALA A 66 -8.45 -17.96 -6.72
N ILE A 67 -8.03 -18.44 -5.55
CA ILE A 67 -8.84 -19.32 -4.70
C ILE A 67 -10.14 -18.61 -4.28
N PHE A 68 -10.05 -17.38 -3.77
CA PHE A 68 -11.24 -16.61 -3.38
C PHE A 68 -12.09 -16.24 -4.59
N LYS A 69 -11.44 -15.86 -5.69
CA LYS A 69 -12.10 -15.49 -6.93
C LYS A 69 -12.91 -16.65 -7.53
N HIS A 70 -12.42 -17.87 -7.35
CA HIS A 70 -13.13 -19.08 -7.79
C HIS A 70 -14.54 -19.20 -7.18
N TYR A 71 -14.68 -18.82 -5.90
CA TYR A 71 -15.97 -18.85 -5.21
C TYR A 71 -16.78 -17.54 -5.34
N ALA A 72 -16.19 -16.50 -5.87
CA ALA A 72 -16.78 -15.16 -6.03
C ALA A 72 -16.62 -14.65 -7.47
N THR A 73 -16.91 -15.51 -8.46
CA THR A 73 -16.65 -15.28 -9.89
C THR A 73 -17.25 -13.99 -10.42
N ASP A 74 -18.46 -13.64 -10.00
CA ASP A 74 -19.22 -12.51 -10.51
C ASP A 74 -18.83 -11.17 -9.86
N LEU A 75 -18.08 -11.21 -8.77
CA LEU A 75 -17.66 -9.99 -8.09
C LEU A 75 -16.45 -9.36 -8.81
N PRO A 76 -16.49 -8.04 -9.11
CA PRO A 76 -15.52 -7.36 -9.95
C PRO A 76 -14.24 -6.95 -9.18
N ASN A 77 -13.60 -7.91 -8.50
CA ASN A 77 -12.28 -7.80 -7.92
C ASN A 77 -11.31 -8.65 -8.76
N HIS A 78 -10.42 -8.01 -9.49
CA HIS A 78 -9.49 -8.66 -10.41
C HIS A 78 -8.05 -8.31 -10.03
N VAL A 79 -7.17 -9.31 -10.05
CA VAL A 79 -5.73 -9.13 -9.82
C VAL A 79 -4.97 -9.49 -11.08
N ILE A 80 -4.09 -8.59 -11.50
CA ILE A 80 -3.21 -8.75 -12.65
C ILE A 80 -1.79 -9.03 -12.11
N PRO A 81 -1.12 -10.11 -12.55
CA PRO A 81 0.24 -10.46 -12.13
C PRO A 81 1.27 -9.53 -12.79
N ALA A 82 1.31 -8.27 -12.37
CA ALA A 82 2.15 -7.23 -12.96
C ALA A 82 2.68 -6.26 -11.89
N LYS A 83 3.82 -5.63 -12.20
CA LYS A 83 4.33 -4.48 -11.44
C LYS A 83 3.63 -3.20 -11.90
N ASP A 84 3.72 -2.14 -11.08
CA ASP A 84 3.22 -0.79 -11.37
C ASP A 84 3.74 -0.19 -12.70
N ARG A 85 4.90 -0.61 -13.17
CA ARG A 85 5.43 -0.26 -14.50
C ARG A 85 4.46 -0.52 -15.65
N VAL A 86 3.54 -1.44 -15.51
CA VAL A 86 2.50 -1.69 -16.52
C VAL A 86 1.64 -0.44 -16.76
N LEU A 87 1.52 0.45 -15.80
CA LEU A 87 0.78 1.71 -15.92
C LEU A 87 1.37 2.64 -17.00
N GLU A 88 2.67 2.54 -17.27
CA GLU A 88 3.32 3.28 -18.37
C GLU A 88 2.78 2.86 -19.75
N TYR A 89 2.43 1.57 -19.91
CA TYR A 89 1.85 1.06 -21.16
C TYR A 89 0.40 1.50 -21.33
N PHE A 90 -0.39 1.53 -20.24
CA PHE A 90 -1.77 2.00 -20.32
C PHE A 90 -1.86 3.48 -20.72
N ARG A 91 -0.88 4.29 -20.37
CA ARG A 91 -0.79 5.70 -20.76
C ARG A 91 -0.77 5.89 -22.28
N ASN A 92 -0.18 4.97 -23.02
CA ASN A 92 0.04 5.08 -24.48
C ASN A 92 -1.04 4.36 -25.30
N ALA A 93 -1.82 3.47 -24.68
CA ALA A 93 -2.73 2.56 -25.36
C ALA A 93 -4.21 2.97 -25.31
N ALA A 94 -4.62 3.88 -24.42
CA ALA A 94 -6.01 4.24 -24.26
C ALA A 94 -6.26 5.75 -24.37
N PRO A 95 -7.42 6.18 -24.93
CA PRO A 95 -7.86 7.56 -24.86
C PRO A 95 -7.95 7.99 -23.38
N ARG A 96 -7.41 9.17 -23.07
CA ARG A 96 -7.17 9.65 -21.69
C ARG A 96 -8.37 9.60 -20.73
N GLU A 97 -9.61 9.50 -21.21
CA GLU A 97 -10.83 9.62 -20.39
C GLU A 97 -11.44 8.25 -19.98
N GLN A 98 -11.12 7.15 -20.67
CA GLN A 98 -11.82 5.86 -20.43
C GLN A 98 -11.06 4.88 -19.52
N SER A 99 -9.80 5.14 -19.22
CA SER A 99 -8.93 4.22 -18.47
C SER A 99 -8.60 4.67 -17.05
N LEU A 100 -9.15 5.80 -16.58
CA LEU A 100 -8.76 6.40 -15.33
C LEU A 100 -9.63 5.90 -14.18
N PHE A 101 -9.01 5.85 -13.01
CA PHE A 101 -9.63 5.38 -11.78
C PHE A 101 -10.10 6.56 -10.92
N ASP A 102 -11.17 6.32 -10.16
CA ASP A 102 -11.68 7.25 -9.16
C ASP A 102 -10.77 7.30 -7.94
N VAL A 103 -10.26 6.13 -7.58
CA VAL A 103 -9.38 5.94 -6.43
C VAL A 103 -8.20 5.07 -6.84
N VAL A 104 -7.00 5.47 -6.44
CA VAL A 104 -5.77 4.67 -6.59
C VAL A 104 -5.14 4.47 -5.23
N LEU A 105 -4.94 3.22 -4.83
CA LEU A 105 -4.22 2.87 -3.61
C LEU A 105 -2.81 2.40 -3.94
N SER A 106 -1.88 2.77 -3.07
CA SER A 106 -0.52 2.21 -3.01
C SER A 106 -0.15 2.06 -1.54
N MET A 107 -0.37 0.85 -1.00
CA MET A 107 -0.20 0.59 0.42
C MET A 107 0.89 -0.46 0.65
N GLY A 108 1.98 -0.05 1.31
CA GLY A 108 3.13 -0.92 1.57
C GLY A 108 4.06 -1.10 0.36
N VAL A 109 4.05 -0.20 -0.62
CA VAL A 109 4.79 -0.34 -1.89
C VAL A 109 5.85 0.74 -2.09
N PHE A 110 5.57 1.98 -1.72
CA PHE A 110 6.40 3.14 -2.02
C PHE A 110 7.87 2.96 -1.64
N TYR A 111 8.15 2.45 -0.45
CA TYR A 111 9.53 2.23 0.04
C TYR A 111 10.29 1.11 -0.72
N HIS A 112 9.59 0.31 -1.52
CA HIS A 112 10.17 -0.68 -2.42
C HIS A 112 10.51 -0.13 -3.81
N SER A 113 10.05 1.08 -4.13
CA SER A 113 10.34 1.71 -5.41
C SER A 113 11.76 2.27 -5.44
N LYS A 114 12.51 1.96 -6.50
CA LYS A 114 13.79 2.59 -6.81
C LYS A 114 13.62 3.98 -7.45
N ASP A 115 12.44 4.25 -7.97
CA ASP A 115 12.03 5.53 -8.52
C ASP A 115 10.78 6.02 -7.80
N PRO A 116 10.92 6.60 -6.59
CA PRO A 116 9.78 7.05 -5.80
C PRO A 116 9.00 8.18 -6.47
N ILE A 117 9.66 9.07 -7.21
CA ILE A 117 8.98 10.16 -7.92
C ILE A 117 8.15 9.61 -9.07
N GLY A 118 8.73 8.77 -9.92
CA GLY A 118 8.01 8.12 -11.01
C GLY A 118 6.84 7.26 -10.53
N HIS A 119 6.97 6.64 -9.35
CA HIS A 119 5.86 5.91 -8.72
C HIS A 119 4.69 6.85 -8.38
N LEU A 120 4.94 7.99 -7.72
CA LEU A 120 3.90 8.98 -7.39
C LEU A 120 3.27 9.59 -8.65
N GLU A 121 4.07 9.90 -9.66
CA GLU A 121 3.56 10.37 -10.95
C GLU A 121 2.69 9.32 -11.65
N SER A 122 3.03 8.03 -11.55
CA SER A 122 2.23 6.94 -12.12
C SER A 122 0.86 6.84 -11.43
N ILE A 123 0.82 6.98 -10.11
CA ILE A 123 -0.43 7.08 -9.34
C ILE A 123 -1.26 8.27 -9.83
N ARG A 124 -0.64 9.46 -9.93
CA ARG A 124 -1.32 10.69 -10.37
C ARG A 124 -1.89 10.57 -11.79
N ARG A 125 -1.16 9.91 -12.69
CA ARG A 125 -1.59 9.68 -14.09
C ARG A 125 -2.70 8.64 -14.21
N ALA A 126 -2.77 7.67 -13.29
CA ALA A 126 -3.84 6.67 -13.28
C ALA A 126 -5.17 7.23 -12.75
N LEU A 127 -5.14 8.35 -12.05
CA LEU A 127 -6.34 9.02 -11.53
C LEU A 127 -7.01 9.89 -12.59
N ARG A 128 -8.34 9.84 -12.61
CA ARG A 128 -9.14 10.87 -13.30
C ARG A 128 -9.02 12.23 -12.61
N SER A 129 -9.46 13.27 -13.26
CA SER A 129 -9.56 14.60 -12.64
C SER A 129 -10.46 14.55 -11.40
N GLY A 130 -9.98 15.07 -10.27
CA GLY A 130 -10.68 15.00 -8.97
C GLY A 130 -10.65 13.64 -8.29
N GLY A 131 -9.91 12.67 -8.82
CA GLY A 131 -9.74 11.37 -8.17
C GLY A 131 -8.84 11.43 -6.93
N THR A 132 -8.91 10.40 -6.11
CA THR A 132 -8.24 10.32 -4.80
C THR A 132 -7.13 9.27 -4.82
N ALA A 133 -5.92 9.66 -4.42
CA ALA A 133 -4.83 8.73 -4.10
C ALA A 133 -4.81 8.41 -2.61
N VAL A 134 -4.57 7.15 -2.29
CA VAL A 134 -4.27 6.67 -0.94
C VAL A 134 -2.84 6.14 -0.94
N LEU A 135 -1.96 6.78 -0.21
CA LEU A 135 -0.58 6.33 -0.05
C LEU A 135 -0.36 5.88 1.40
N GLU A 136 -0.02 4.60 1.60
CA GLU A 136 0.46 4.13 2.90
C GLU A 136 1.88 3.61 2.76
N THR A 137 2.78 4.11 3.61
CA THR A 137 4.19 3.77 3.52
C THR A 137 4.90 3.88 4.86
N LEU A 138 6.11 3.32 4.92
CA LEU A 138 7.04 3.57 6.02
C LEU A 138 7.44 5.04 6.05
N VAL A 139 7.55 5.59 7.26
CA VAL A 139 8.02 6.96 7.51
C VAL A 139 8.98 6.98 8.69
N ILE A 140 9.77 8.06 8.78
CA ILE A 140 10.61 8.40 9.94
C ILE A 140 10.17 9.74 10.53
N ASP A 141 10.55 9.99 11.79
CA ASP A 141 10.46 11.31 12.38
C ASP A 141 11.46 12.25 11.69
N GLY A 142 11.05 13.49 11.48
CA GLY A 142 11.90 14.50 10.85
C GLY A 142 11.12 15.59 10.14
N ASP A 143 11.86 16.52 9.55
CA ASP A 143 11.34 17.66 8.81
C ASP A 143 11.15 17.36 7.30
N GLU A 144 10.85 18.38 6.53
CA GLU A 144 10.63 18.30 5.08
C GLU A 144 11.86 17.91 4.24
N ASN A 145 13.06 17.81 4.86
CA ASN A 145 14.31 17.41 4.22
C ASN A 145 14.79 16.04 4.73
N SER A 146 14.08 15.45 5.69
CA SER A 146 14.50 14.23 6.35
C SER A 146 14.10 12.99 5.56
N VAL A 147 15.12 12.17 5.27
CA VAL A 147 14.96 10.90 4.57
C VAL A 147 16.00 9.90 5.08
N LEU A 148 15.57 8.67 5.30
CA LEU A 148 16.44 7.54 5.62
C LEU A 148 16.65 6.70 4.35
N VAL A 149 17.90 6.53 3.96
CA VAL A 149 18.33 5.56 2.95
C VAL A 149 19.09 4.46 3.69
N PRO A 150 18.51 3.27 3.87
CA PRO A 150 19.19 2.19 4.56
C PRO A 150 20.48 1.78 3.83
N ARG A 151 21.54 1.48 4.58
CA ARG A 151 22.84 1.10 4.01
C ARG A 151 22.75 -0.21 3.20
N ASP A 152 22.00 -1.20 3.71
CA ASP A 152 21.86 -2.53 3.11
C ASP A 152 20.41 -3.02 3.19
N ARG A 153 19.83 -3.00 4.39
CA ARG A 153 18.48 -3.48 4.67
C ARG A 153 17.83 -2.67 5.78
N TYR A 154 16.51 -2.75 5.88
CA TYR A 154 15.72 -2.15 6.95
C TYR A 154 14.73 -3.20 7.48
N ALA A 155 14.75 -3.46 8.77
CA ALA A 155 13.92 -4.50 9.40
C ALA A 155 14.04 -5.85 8.62
N LYS A 156 15.27 -6.25 8.34
CA LYS A 156 15.67 -7.42 7.51
C LYS A 156 15.22 -7.39 6.04
N MET A 157 14.47 -6.39 5.59
CA MET A 157 14.08 -6.22 4.20
C MET A 157 15.21 -5.58 3.38
N ARG A 158 15.69 -6.28 2.34
CA ARG A 158 16.75 -5.79 1.44
C ARG A 158 16.27 -4.86 0.34
N ASN A 159 14.97 -4.77 0.14
CA ASN A 159 14.34 -4.00 -0.93
C ASN A 159 13.66 -2.73 -0.43
N VAL A 160 14.12 -2.17 0.68
CA VAL A 160 13.73 -0.83 1.16
C VAL A 160 14.77 0.16 0.70
N TRP A 161 14.36 1.10 -0.16
CA TRP A 161 15.27 2.03 -0.81
C TRP A 161 15.26 3.41 -0.17
N LEU A 162 14.10 3.85 0.30
CA LEU A 162 13.92 5.19 0.83
C LEU A 162 12.74 5.23 1.80
N ILE A 163 12.96 5.84 2.97
CA ILE A 163 11.92 6.06 3.98
C ILE A 163 11.93 7.57 4.31
N PRO A 164 10.96 8.36 3.82
CA PRO A 164 10.90 9.81 4.08
C PRO A 164 10.25 10.10 5.44
N SER A 165 10.39 11.34 5.91
CA SER A 165 9.47 11.88 6.90
C SER A 165 8.08 12.13 6.27
N THR A 166 7.05 12.30 7.10
CA THR A 166 5.72 12.67 6.60
C THR A 166 5.73 13.99 5.85
N GLN A 167 6.46 14.99 6.33
CA GLN A 167 6.60 16.30 5.67
C GLN A 167 7.32 16.20 4.32
N MET A 168 8.40 15.40 4.25
CA MET A 168 9.06 15.12 2.97
C MET A 168 8.10 14.41 2.00
N LEU A 169 7.31 13.45 2.47
CA LEU A 169 6.35 12.71 1.64
C LEU A 169 5.24 13.62 1.10
N GLU A 170 4.70 14.53 1.91
CA GLU A 170 3.77 15.56 1.45
C GLU A 170 4.38 16.43 0.35
N ARG A 171 5.64 16.86 0.54
CA ARG A 171 6.38 17.63 -0.46
C ARG A 171 6.55 16.87 -1.77
N LEU A 172 6.88 15.57 -1.71
CA LEU A 172 7.01 14.71 -2.89
C LEU A 172 5.68 14.57 -3.63
N LEU A 173 4.57 14.36 -2.92
CA LEU A 173 3.23 14.29 -3.50
C LEU A 173 2.83 15.60 -4.19
N ARG A 174 3.08 16.75 -3.56
CA ARG A 174 2.82 18.06 -4.18
C ARG A 174 3.66 18.26 -5.45
N ARG A 175 4.91 17.86 -5.45
CA ARG A 175 5.78 17.91 -6.64
C ARG A 175 5.33 16.95 -7.75
N ALA A 176 4.72 15.82 -7.40
CA ALA A 176 4.11 14.89 -8.36
C ALA A 176 2.78 15.41 -8.94
N GLY A 177 2.29 16.59 -8.50
CA GLY A 177 1.13 17.29 -9.05
C GLY A 177 -0.17 17.14 -8.27
N PHE A 178 -0.13 16.61 -7.04
CA PHE A 178 -1.26 16.63 -6.13
C PHE A 178 -1.38 18.01 -5.48
N ARG A 179 -2.61 18.55 -5.42
CA ARG A 179 -2.87 19.90 -4.87
C ARG A 179 -3.17 19.87 -3.38
N GLU A 180 -3.92 18.86 -2.97
CA GLU A 180 -4.32 18.61 -1.58
C GLU A 180 -3.64 17.34 -1.09
N VAL A 181 -3.01 17.40 0.06
CA VAL A 181 -2.35 16.27 0.69
C VAL A 181 -2.61 16.34 2.19
N ASP A 182 -3.27 15.32 2.72
CA ASP A 182 -3.64 15.20 4.12
C ASP A 182 -2.96 13.96 4.72
N VAL A 183 -2.22 14.12 5.81
CA VAL A 183 -1.74 13.00 6.63
C VAL A 183 -2.87 12.63 7.58
N VAL A 184 -3.50 11.48 7.37
CA VAL A 184 -4.68 11.06 8.13
C VAL A 184 -4.38 10.07 9.24
N ASP A 185 -3.24 9.39 9.17
CA ASP A 185 -2.76 8.49 10.22
C ASP A 185 -1.24 8.42 10.23
N VAL A 186 -0.66 8.33 11.43
CA VAL A 186 0.74 7.97 11.66
C VAL A 186 0.78 6.98 12.81
N THR A 187 1.05 5.73 12.51
CA THR A 187 1.00 4.65 13.49
C THR A 187 2.28 3.82 13.47
N ARG A 188 2.85 3.57 14.64
CA ARG A 188 3.94 2.63 14.82
C ARG A 188 3.42 1.21 14.69
N THR A 189 4.08 0.39 13.87
CA THR A 189 3.77 -1.04 13.76
C THR A 189 4.07 -1.74 15.07
N THR A 190 3.11 -2.50 15.58
CA THR A 190 3.23 -3.25 16.85
C THR A 190 3.06 -4.75 16.61
N PRO A 191 3.51 -5.61 17.53
CA PRO A 191 3.25 -7.05 17.46
C PRO A 191 1.76 -7.43 17.49
N TYR A 192 0.88 -6.51 17.87
CA TYR A 192 -0.56 -6.70 17.74
C TYR A 192 -1.04 -6.60 16.28
N GLU A 193 -0.41 -5.75 15.46
CA GLU A 193 -0.75 -5.56 14.05
C GLU A 193 0.04 -6.51 13.13
N GLN A 194 1.34 -6.65 13.35
CA GLN A 194 2.21 -7.60 12.63
C GLN A 194 2.72 -8.64 13.64
N ARG A 195 2.11 -9.80 13.63
CA ARG A 195 2.28 -10.83 14.66
C ARG A 195 2.68 -12.17 14.08
N ARG A 196 3.34 -12.97 14.91
CA ARG A 196 3.55 -14.38 14.60
C ARG A 196 2.25 -15.15 14.80
N THR A 197 2.01 -16.13 13.89
CA THR A 197 0.89 -17.08 14.00
C THR A 197 1.43 -18.50 14.01
N ASP A 198 0.64 -19.46 14.47
CA ASP A 198 1.03 -20.90 14.49
C ASP A 198 1.30 -21.48 13.10
N TRP A 199 0.75 -20.84 12.05
CA TRP A 199 0.92 -21.23 10.66
C TRP A 199 2.23 -20.73 10.04
N MET A 200 2.86 -19.73 10.65
CA MET A 200 4.08 -19.11 10.12
C MET A 200 5.31 -19.95 10.43
N ARG A 201 6.14 -20.14 9.39
CA ARG A 201 7.46 -20.76 9.49
C ARG A 201 8.61 -19.76 9.33
N PHE A 202 8.29 -18.49 9.17
CA PHE A 202 9.24 -17.40 8.96
C PHE A 202 9.10 -16.33 10.05
N GLU A 203 10.00 -15.36 10.01
CA GLU A 203 10.10 -14.29 11.00
C GLU A 203 8.97 -13.26 10.86
N SER A 204 8.61 -12.62 11.99
CA SER A 204 7.67 -11.51 12.04
C SER A 204 8.30 -10.32 12.78
N LEU A 205 7.52 -9.25 13.05
CA LEU A 205 8.01 -7.97 13.57
C LEU A 205 8.99 -8.11 14.74
N GLU A 206 8.67 -8.95 15.70
CA GLU A 206 9.52 -9.14 16.90
C GLU A 206 10.96 -9.56 16.55
N ASN A 207 11.14 -10.31 15.46
CA ASN A 207 12.45 -10.75 14.99
C ASN A 207 13.19 -9.65 14.20
N PHE A 208 12.53 -8.56 13.85
CA PHE A 208 13.06 -7.43 13.09
C PHE A 208 13.49 -6.29 14.00
N LEU A 209 13.03 -6.30 15.24
CA LEU A 209 13.37 -5.31 16.26
C LEU A 209 14.58 -5.76 17.08
N ASP A 210 15.32 -4.78 17.59
CA ASP A 210 16.41 -5.01 18.54
C ASP A 210 15.81 -5.52 19.86
N ALA A 211 16.42 -6.57 20.42
CA ALA A 211 15.93 -7.22 21.63
C ALA A 211 16.01 -6.32 22.87
N ASP A 212 17.03 -5.47 22.92
CA ASP A 212 17.28 -4.54 24.03
C ASP A 212 16.55 -3.21 23.85
N SER A 213 16.18 -2.89 22.60
CA SER A 213 15.52 -1.64 22.23
C SER A 213 14.42 -1.84 21.19
N PRO A 214 13.18 -2.20 21.59
CA PRO A 214 12.06 -2.38 20.63
C PRO A 214 11.66 -1.12 19.85
N ARG A 215 12.36 -0.01 20.07
CA ARG A 215 12.22 1.23 19.30
C ARG A 215 13.13 1.33 18.10
N THR A 216 14.01 0.34 17.93
CA THR A 216 14.96 0.27 16.82
C THR A 216 14.86 -1.09 16.13
N THR A 217 15.25 -1.13 14.87
CA THR A 217 15.42 -2.40 14.14
C THR A 217 16.73 -3.05 14.53
N VAL A 218 16.91 -4.32 14.19
CA VAL A 218 18.18 -5.06 14.37
C VAL A 218 19.37 -4.42 13.65
N GLU A 219 19.14 -3.51 12.71
CA GLU A 219 20.16 -2.73 12.03
C GLU A 219 20.44 -1.37 12.72
N GLY A 220 19.71 -1.02 13.81
CA GLY A 220 19.85 0.22 14.55
C GLY A 220 19.06 1.41 13.97
N TYR A 221 18.17 1.20 13.00
CA TYR A 221 17.27 2.23 12.50
C TYR A 221 16.02 2.36 13.37
N PRO A 222 15.26 3.47 13.29
CA PRO A 222 13.97 3.59 13.97
C PRO A 222 13.05 2.42 13.60
N ALA A 223 12.29 1.92 14.59
CA ALA A 223 11.31 0.85 14.37
C ALA A 223 10.22 1.27 13.36
N PRO A 224 9.62 0.33 12.62
CA PRO A 224 8.66 0.64 11.57
C PRO A 224 7.50 1.49 12.05
N THR A 225 7.42 2.71 11.53
CA THR A 225 6.29 3.62 11.65
C THR A 225 5.71 3.82 10.27
N ARG A 226 4.39 3.83 10.16
CA ARG A 226 3.67 3.96 8.89
C ARG A 226 2.77 5.16 8.91
N ALA A 227 2.67 5.85 7.80
CA ALA A 227 1.72 6.94 7.60
C ALA A 227 0.73 6.61 6.48
N VAL A 228 -0.50 7.08 6.63
CA VAL A 228 -1.52 7.09 5.58
C VAL A 228 -1.72 8.53 5.14
N LEU A 229 -1.58 8.75 3.85
CA LEU A 229 -1.82 10.05 3.22
C LEU A 229 -2.92 9.93 2.17
N ILE A 230 -3.80 10.92 2.15
CA ILE A 230 -4.82 11.09 1.12
C ILE A 230 -4.40 12.29 0.26
N ALA A 231 -4.36 12.10 -1.07
CA ALA A 231 -3.92 13.14 -1.98
C ALA A 231 -4.90 13.31 -3.17
N ARG A 232 -5.13 14.59 -3.58
CA ARG A 232 -6.08 14.97 -4.66
C ARG A 232 -5.47 15.99 -5.61
#